data_2af874debd87c68f9dace7b3eb4f283f
#
_entry.id   2af874debd87c68f9dace7b3eb4f283f
#
_cell.length_a   1.000
_cell.length_b   1.000
_cell.length_c   1.000
_cell.angle_alpha   90.00
_cell.angle_beta   90.00
_cell.angle_gamma   90.00
#
_symmetry.space_group_name_H-M   'P 1'
#
loop_
_entity.id
_entity.type
_entity.pdbx_description
1 polymer ?
#
loop_
_entity_poly.entity_id
_entity_poly.type
_entity_poly.pdbx_seq_one_letter_code
_entity_poly.pdbx_strand_id
1 'polypeptide(L)'
;MKDSFKEYLRECEPDKAYLGSAWSTAIGLQDVDGLTPSRYLIDTAIRNIEGEISMQQAYSLIDSYYDEKESHISDAERTEEADKVSVRIAGILSEMAFSFSANEYISIHSRLFDGIYEHAGKLRDYNITKKEWVLDGDSVIYGSASQLMATLEYDISTEKAFNYKGLSMDEVIHHLAKFVSGLWQIHIFGEGNTRTTAVFFIKYLRTLGFDTSNDVFATHSWYFRNALVRANYTNLQKGIHATTEYLEAFLKNMLLGQENELSSRQMRVESGR
;
A
#
# COMPACT_ATOMS: atom_id res chain seq x y z
N MET A 1 -7.96 16.42 -5.73
CA MET A 1 -9.34 16.12 -5.29
C MET A 1 -9.42 16.44 -3.81
N LYS A 2 -10.40 17.24 -3.33
CA LYS A 2 -10.59 17.42 -1.88
C LYS A 2 -10.96 16.05 -1.33
N ASP A 3 -10.27 15.61 -0.29
CA ASP A 3 -10.55 14.34 0.36
C ASP A 3 -11.99 14.37 0.90
N SER A 4 -12.87 13.63 0.23
CA SER A 4 -14.28 13.58 0.53
C SER A 4 -14.59 12.92 1.89
N PHE A 5 -13.60 12.29 2.51
CA PHE A 5 -13.76 11.52 3.74
C PHE A 5 -13.23 12.24 4.99
N LYS A 6 -12.55 13.39 4.84
CA LYS A 6 -12.03 14.17 5.99
C LYS A 6 -13.11 14.58 6.98
N GLU A 7 -14.32 14.78 6.53
CA GLU A 7 -15.44 15.14 7.40
C GLU A 7 -15.76 14.01 8.37
N TYR A 8 -15.78 12.75 7.90
CA TYR A 8 -16.04 11.57 8.75
C TYR A 8 -14.96 11.35 9.82
N LEU A 9 -13.71 11.68 9.53
CA LEU A 9 -12.62 11.60 10.51
C LEU A 9 -12.75 12.63 11.64
N ARG A 10 -13.52 13.71 11.42
CA ARG A 10 -13.73 14.80 12.39
C ARG A 10 -15.02 14.64 13.20
N GLU A 11 -15.97 13.89 12.69
CA GLU A 11 -17.28 13.71 13.30
C GLU A 11 -17.21 12.63 14.39
N CYS A 12 -16.64 12.65 15.43
CA CYS A 12 -16.63 11.77 16.62
C CYS A 12 -17.56 10.52 16.61
N GLU A 13 -17.84 9.96 15.44
CA GLU A 13 -18.55 8.69 15.25
C GLU A 13 -17.53 7.59 14.94
N PRO A 14 -17.11 6.77 15.93
CA PRO A 14 -15.97 5.84 15.77
C PRO A 14 -16.11 4.88 14.61
N ASP A 15 -17.30 4.36 14.37
CA ASP A 15 -17.53 3.39 13.29
C ASP A 15 -17.41 4.04 11.90
N LYS A 16 -17.96 5.24 11.73
CA LYS A 16 -17.84 6.01 10.49
C LYS A 16 -16.39 6.49 10.26
N ALA A 17 -15.71 6.93 11.31
CA ALA A 17 -14.30 7.32 11.23
C ALA A 17 -13.43 6.15 10.79
N TYR A 18 -13.66 4.96 11.31
CA TYR A 18 -12.93 3.75 10.95
C TYR A 18 -13.15 3.37 9.46
N LEU A 19 -14.41 3.32 9.01
CA LEU A 19 -14.75 3.07 7.62
C LEU A 19 -14.23 4.18 6.69
N GLY A 20 -14.38 5.45 7.09
CA GLY A 20 -13.86 6.61 6.36
C GLY A 20 -12.35 6.53 6.14
N SER A 21 -11.58 6.14 7.17
CA SER A 21 -10.14 5.92 7.07
C SER A 21 -9.81 4.76 6.12
N ALA A 22 -10.54 3.64 6.20
CA ALA A 22 -10.32 2.49 5.33
C ALA A 22 -10.54 2.86 3.86
N TRP A 23 -11.62 3.59 3.54
CA TRP A 23 -11.92 4.08 2.20
C TRP A 23 -10.92 5.13 1.71
N SER A 24 -10.57 6.11 2.56
CA SER A 24 -9.57 7.13 2.23
C SER A 24 -8.23 6.50 1.85
N THR A 25 -7.76 5.57 2.67
CA THR A 25 -6.53 4.79 2.40
C THR A 25 -6.64 3.98 1.11
N ALA A 26 -7.77 3.30 0.90
CA ALA A 26 -7.99 2.46 -0.28
C ALA A 26 -7.93 3.24 -1.60
N ILE A 27 -8.56 4.40 -1.60
CA ILE A 27 -8.60 5.32 -2.76
C ILE A 27 -7.24 5.96 -2.98
N GLY A 28 -6.57 6.42 -1.92
CA GLY A 28 -5.25 7.03 -2.02
C GLY A 28 -4.17 6.07 -2.49
N LEU A 29 -4.26 4.80 -2.14
CA LEU A 29 -3.31 3.77 -2.59
C LEU A 29 -3.35 3.52 -4.11
N GLN A 30 -4.36 3.98 -4.83
CA GLN A 30 -4.39 3.86 -6.29
C GLN A 30 -3.36 4.78 -6.97
N ASP A 31 -2.97 5.88 -6.31
CA ASP A 31 -1.98 6.82 -6.83
C ASP A 31 -0.57 6.21 -6.98
N VAL A 32 -0.25 5.11 -6.27
CA VAL A 32 1.06 4.42 -6.42
C VAL A 32 1.30 3.90 -7.84
N ASP A 33 0.22 3.61 -8.58
CA ASP A 33 0.24 3.15 -9.96
C ASP A 33 -0.36 4.19 -10.93
N GLY A 34 -0.59 5.43 -10.44
CA GLY A 34 -1.15 6.54 -11.21
C GLY A 34 -2.61 6.32 -11.63
N LEU A 35 -3.36 5.55 -10.85
CA LEU A 35 -4.76 5.25 -11.10
C LEU A 35 -5.67 6.28 -10.42
N THR A 36 -6.81 6.56 -11.04
CA THR A 36 -7.80 7.51 -10.52
C THR A 36 -9.16 6.82 -10.40
N PRO A 37 -9.68 6.66 -9.18
CA PRO A 37 -11.02 6.11 -8.94
C PRO A 37 -12.14 6.97 -9.54
N SER A 38 -13.24 6.32 -9.91
CA SER A 38 -14.41 6.98 -10.49
C SER A 38 -15.23 7.75 -9.44
N ARG A 39 -16.08 8.64 -9.92
CA ARG A 39 -17.08 9.30 -9.06
C ARG A 39 -18.08 8.30 -8.49
N TYR A 40 -18.42 7.27 -9.26
CA TYR A 40 -19.33 6.22 -8.81
C TYR A 40 -18.79 5.45 -7.59
N LEU A 41 -17.48 5.16 -7.57
CA LEU A 41 -16.84 4.56 -6.40
C LEU A 41 -16.93 5.48 -5.18
N ILE A 42 -16.66 6.78 -5.35
CA ILE A 42 -16.73 7.75 -4.24
C ILE A 42 -18.13 7.80 -3.64
N ASP A 43 -19.17 7.88 -4.48
CA ASP A 43 -20.55 7.89 -4.04
C ASP A 43 -20.97 6.58 -3.35
N THR A 44 -20.45 5.44 -3.85
CA THR A 44 -20.65 4.13 -3.22
C THR A 44 -19.96 4.03 -1.85
N ALA A 45 -18.75 4.57 -1.72
CA ALA A 45 -18.01 4.62 -0.47
C ALA A 45 -18.76 5.46 0.59
N ILE A 46 -19.28 6.62 0.22
CA ILE A 46 -20.09 7.47 1.10
C ILE A 46 -21.31 6.71 1.62
N ARG A 47 -22.06 6.04 0.75
CA ARG A 47 -23.23 5.25 1.14
C ARG A 47 -22.87 4.11 2.10
N ASN A 48 -21.71 3.51 1.92
CA ASN A 48 -21.22 2.48 2.84
C ASN A 48 -20.84 3.06 4.20
N ILE A 49 -20.15 4.20 4.24
CA ILE A 49 -19.78 4.89 5.50
C ILE A 49 -21.04 5.34 6.25
N GLU A 50 -22.05 5.85 5.55
CA GLU A 50 -23.33 6.27 6.14
C GLU A 50 -24.19 5.09 6.61
N GLY A 51 -23.81 3.86 6.28
CA GLY A 51 -24.53 2.64 6.66
C GLY A 51 -25.75 2.35 5.79
N GLU A 52 -25.94 3.05 4.66
CA GLU A 52 -27.02 2.79 3.71
C GLU A 52 -26.84 1.44 3.01
N ILE A 53 -25.60 1.04 2.80
CA ILE A 53 -25.23 -0.24 2.17
C ILE A 53 -24.12 -0.92 2.97
N SER A 54 -24.15 -2.25 3.00
CA SER A 54 -23.06 -3.06 3.55
C SER A 54 -21.83 -3.07 2.62
N MET A 55 -20.66 -3.47 3.15
CA MET A 55 -19.47 -3.69 2.33
C MET A 55 -19.72 -4.70 1.20
N GLN A 56 -20.46 -5.77 1.47
CA GLN A 56 -20.83 -6.76 0.44
C GLN A 56 -21.68 -6.16 -0.68
N GLN A 57 -22.60 -5.25 -0.34
CA GLN A 57 -23.39 -4.52 -1.34
C GLN A 57 -22.51 -3.54 -2.14
N ALA A 58 -21.53 -2.89 -1.49
CA ALA A 58 -20.57 -2.05 -2.18
C ALA A 58 -19.74 -2.84 -3.22
N TYR A 59 -19.25 -4.04 -2.86
CA TYR A 59 -18.62 -4.95 -3.83
C TYR A 59 -19.53 -5.23 -5.03
N SER A 60 -20.76 -5.69 -4.76
CA SER A 60 -21.71 -6.06 -5.83
C SER A 60 -22.04 -4.88 -6.75
N LEU A 61 -22.16 -3.67 -6.19
CA LEU A 61 -22.45 -2.46 -6.98
C LEU A 61 -21.29 -2.09 -7.91
N ILE A 62 -20.04 -2.19 -7.44
CA ILE A 62 -18.88 -1.90 -8.28
C ILE A 62 -18.73 -2.97 -9.38
N ASP A 63 -18.85 -4.25 -9.05
CA ASP A 63 -18.77 -5.31 -10.05
C ASP A 63 -19.86 -5.16 -11.11
N SER A 64 -21.13 -5.00 -10.72
CA SER A 64 -22.25 -4.81 -11.66
C SER A 64 -22.08 -3.55 -12.54
N TYR A 65 -21.53 -2.46 -12.00
CA TYR A 65 -21.31 -1.22 -12.77
C TYR A 65 -20.37 -1.45 -13.95
N TYR A 66 -19.36 -2.30 -13.79
CA TYR A 66 -18.41 -2.60 -14.86
C TYR A 66 -18.86 -3.75 -15.76
N ASP A 67 -19.62 -4.70 -15.27
CA ASP A 67 -20.21 -5.78 -16.06
C ASP A 67 -21.26 -5.25 -17.08
N GLU A 68 -21.99 -4.17 -16.72
CA GLU A 68 -22.98 -3.51 -17.58
C GLU A 68 -22.36 -2.53 -18.59
N LYS A 69 -21.14 -2.06 -18.35
CA LYS A 69 -20.41 -1.19 -19.26
C LYS A 69 -19.71 -2.02 -20.33
N GLU A 70 -20.15 -1.90 -21.58
CA GLU A 70 -19.35 -2.30 -22.75
C GLU A 70 -18.08 -1.41 -22.80
N SER A 71 -17.02 -1.83 -22.13
CA SER A 71 -15.78 -1.05 -22.03
C SER A 71 -14.88 -1.33 -23.24
N HIS A 72 -14.74 -0.37 -24.13
CA HIS A 72 -13.78 -0.40 -25.23
C HIS A 72 -12.79 0.79 -25.20
N ILE A 73 -12.51 1.38 -24.06
CA ILE A 73 -11.60 2.53 -23.92
C ILE A 73 -10.54 2.20 -22.88
N SER A 74 -9.27 2.30 -23.24
CA SER A 74 -8.12 2.00 -22.36
C SER A 74 -8.13 2.74 -21.00
N ASP A 75 -8.69 3.95 -20.95
CA ASP A 75 -8.86 4.71 -19.71
C ASP A 75 -9.94 4.11 -18.80
N ALA A 76 -10.92 3.39 -19.37
CA ALA A 76 -11.96 2.71 -18.60
C ALA A 76 -11.40 1.50 -17.85
N GLU A 77 -10.50 0.73 -18.44
CA GLU A 77 -9.85 -0.43 -17.80
C GLU A 77 -9.03 0.00 -16.56
N ARG A 78 -8.30 1.12 -16.67
CA ARG A 78 -7.54 1.64 -15.53
C ARG A 78 -8.42 2.18 -14.42
N THR A 79 -9.57 2.76 -14.74
CA THR A 79 -10.55 3.22 -13.75
C THR A 79 -11.27 2.03 -13.10
N GLU A 80 -11.58 0.98 -13.86
CA GLU A 80 -12.15 -0.27 -13.34
C GLU A 80 -11.20 -0.92 -12.33
N GLU A 81 -9.92 -1.05 -12.67
CA GLU A 81 -8.91 -1.53 -11.73
C GLU A 81 -8.90 -0.69 -10.44
N ALA A 82 -8.86 0.64 -10.57
CA ALA A 82 -8.86 1.53 -9.41
C ALA A 82 -10.07 1.32 -8.51
N ASP A 83 -11.25 1.20 -9.08
CA ASP A 83 -12.50 1.05 -8.33
C ASP A 83 -12.61 -0.33 -7.67
N LYS A 84 -12.39 -1.41 -8.43
CA LYS A 84 -12.46 -2.78 -7.91
C LYS A 84 -11.40 -3.01 -6.82
N VAL A 85 -10.19 -2.52 -7.00
CA VAL A 85 -9.13 -2.67 -5.99
C VAL A 85 -9.43 -1.79 -4.77
N SER A 86 -9.97 -0.59 -4.93
CA SER A 86 -10.30 0.28 -3.79
C SER A 86 -11.36 -0.35 -2.88
N VAL A 87 -12.47 -0.85 -3.42
CA VAL A 87 -13.51 -1.47 -2.58
C VAL A 87 -12.97 -2.70 -1.84
N ARG A 88 -12.06 -3.47 -2.46
CA ARG A 88 -11.43 -4.64 -1.85
C ARG A 88 -10.44 -4.25 -0.75
N ILE A 89 -9.63 -3.21 -0.95
CA ILE A 89 -8.75 -2.67 0.10
C ILE A 89 -9.59 -2.20 1.28
N ALA A 90 -10.64 -1.40 1.05
CA ALA A 90 -11.51 -0.91 2.11
C ALA A 90 -12.13 -2.06 2.92
N GLY A 91 -12.59 -3.12 2.24
CA GLY A 91 -13.11 -4.31 2.88
C GLY A 91 -12.06 -5.03 3.73
N ILE A 92 -10.87 -5.32 3.18
CA ILE A 92 -9.79 -5.98 3.92
C ILE A 92 -9.35 -5.15 5.12
N LEU A 93 -9.23 -3.84 4.97
CA LEU A 93 -8.86 -2.94 6.08
C LEU A 93 -9.96 -2.84 7.15
N SER A 94 -11.22 -3.11 6.80
CA SER A 94 -12.35 -3.12 7.74
C SER A 94 -12.48 -4.45 8.50
N GLU A 95 -11.86 -5.52 8.04
CA GLU A 95 -11.85 -6.81 8.73
C GLU A 95 -10.96 -6.79 9.96
N MET A 96 -11.43 -7.35 11.08
CA MET A 96 -10.61 -7.52 12.28
C MET A 96 -9.61 -8.67 12.15
N ALA A 97 -10.01 -9.74 11.43
CA ALA A 97 -9.16 -10.92 11.24
C ALA A 97 -7.91 -10.59 10.44
N PHE A 98 -6.77 -11.06 10.92
CA PHE A 98 -5.49 -10.98 10.24
C PHE A 98 -4.53 -12.04 10.77
N SER A 99 -3.80 -12.69 9.88
CA SER A 99 -2.72 -13.61 10.22
C SER A 99 -1.40 -13.05 9.72
N PHE A 100 -0.47 -12.76 10.58
CA PHE A 100 0.86 -12.31 10.16
C PHE A 100 1.64 -13.50 9.58
N SER A 101 1.48 -13.77 8.28
CA SER A 101 2.06 -14.93 7.59
C SER A 101 2.28 -14.67 6.10
N ALA A 102 3.19 -15.44 5.49
CA ALA A 102 3.43 -15.40 4.04
C ALA A 102 2.15 -15.73 3.25
N ASN A 103 1.36 -16.69 3.73
CA ASN A 103 0.10 -17.04 3.09
C ASN A 103 -0.92 -15.89 3.12
N GLU A 104 -0.98 -15.13 4.20
CA GLU A 104 -1.84 -13.95 4.29
C GLU A 104 -1.39 -12.85 3.30
N TYR A 105 -0.09 -12.63 3.17
CA TYR A 105 0.46 -11.68 2.19
C TYR A 105 0.03 -12.06 0.77
N ILE A 106 0.10 -13.34 0.41
CA ILE A 106 -0.33 -13.87 -0.88
C ILE A 106 -1.86 -13.79 -1.03
N SER A 107 -2.60 -14.12 0.04
CA SER A 107 -4.07 -14.04 0.07
C SER A 107 -4.57 -12.61 -0.15
N ILE A 108 -3.93 -11.62 0.48
CA ILE A 108 -4.26 -10.20 0.25
C ILE A 108 -4.10 -9.86 -1.23
N HIS A 109 -2.98 -10.20 -1.86
CA HIS A 109 -2.79 -9.95 -3.29
C HIS A 109 -3.85 -10.65 -4.14
N SER A 110 -4.13 -11.92 -3.87
CA SER A 110 -5.18 -12.67 -4.57
C SER A 110 -6.53 -11.95 -4.48
N ARG A 111 -6.94 -11.57 -3.27
CA ARG A 111 -8.21 -10.87 -3.02
C ARG A 111 -8.27 -9.48 -3.66
N LEU A 112 -7.17 -8.75 -3.69
CA LEU A 112 -7.13 -7.41 -4.29
C LEU A 112 -7.30 -7.46 -5.81
N PHE A 113 -6.70 -8.46 -6.46
CA PHE A 113 -6.54 -8.46 -7.91
C PHE A 113 -7.28 -9.60 -8.62
N ASP A 114 -8.13 -10.34 -7.91
CA ASP A 114 -8.99 -11.37 -8.49
C ASP A 114 -9.84 -10.81 -9.65
N GLY A 115 -9.81 -11.48 -10.81
CA GLY A 115 -10.48 -11.03 -12.02
C GLY A 115 -9.91 -9.76 -12.67
N ILE A 116 -8.83 -9.15 -12.11
CA ILE A 116 -8.11 -8.02 -12.70
C ILE A 116 -6.81 -8.51 -13.34
N TYR A 117 -6.05 -9.33 -12.61
CA TYR A 117 -4.83 -9.93 -13.13
C TYR A 117 -4.99 -11.46 -13.18
N GLU A 118 -4.64 -12.07 -14.33
CA GLU A 118 -4.64 -13.54 -14.47
C GLU A 118 -3.70 -14.24 -13.47
N HIS A 119 -2.74 -13.50 -12.96
CA HIS A 119 -1.74 -13.96 -11.99
C HIS A 119 -2.04 -13.52 -10.55
N ALA A 120 -3.27 -13.13 -10.23
CA ALA A 120 -3.67 -12.76 -8.87
C ALA A 120 -3.31 -13.87 -7.87
N GLY A 121 -2.55 -13.54 -6.82
CA GLY A 121 -2.07 -14.50 -5.84
C GLY A 121 -0.96 -15.46 -6.31
N LYS A 122 -0.50 -15.37 -7.56
CA LYS A 122 0.57 -16.22 -8.07
C LYS A 122 1.91 -15.50 -8.03
N LEU A 123 2.92 -16.19 -7.52
CA LEU A 123 4.28 -15.68 -7.54
C LEU A 123 4.80 -15.64 -8.98
N ARG A 124 5.56 -14.59 -9.31
CA ARG A 124 6.26 -14.52 -10.60
C ARG A 124 7.32 -15.61 -10.71
N ASP A 125 7.54 -16.12 -11.90
CA ASP A 125 8.55 -17.13 -12.25
C ASP A 125 9.71 -16.54 -13.06
N TYR A 126 9.77 -15.21 -13.20
CA TYR A 126 10.80 -14.47 -13.92
C TYR A 126 11.41 -13.36 -13.07
N ASN A 127 12.68 -13.00 -13.36
CA ASN A 127 13.30 -11.83 -12.73
C ASN A 127 12.76 -10.53 -13.34
N ILE A 128 12.62 -9.52 -12.49
CA ILE A 128 11.99 -8.25 -12.84
C ILE A 128 12.99 -7.09 -12.73
N THR A 129 12.84 -6.12 -13.62
CA THR A 129 13.54 -4.84 -13.57
C THR A 129 12.54 -3.74 -13.89
N LYS A 130 12.45 -2.72 -13.04
CA LYS A 130 11.55 -1.58 -13.22
C LYS A 130 12.37 -0.28 -13.20
N LYS A 131 12.13 0.59 -14.18
CA LYS A 131 12.72 1.93 -14.18
C LYS A 131 11.99 2.80 -13.16
N GLU A 132 12.74 3.36 -12.22
CA GLU A 132 12.18 4.16 -11.13
C GLU A 132 12.45 5.65 -11.37
N TRP A 133 11.39 6.46 -11.33
CA TRP A 133 11.51 7.91 -11.52
C TRP A 133 12.43 8.57 -10.48
N VAL A 134 12.33 8.15 -9.24
CA VAL A 134 13.14 8.69 -8.13
C VAL A 134 14.63 8.35 -8.26
N LEU A 135 14.97 7.32 -9.08
CA LEU A 135 16.32 6.88 -9.37
C LEU A 135 16.84 7.38 -10.75
N ASP A 136 16.16 8.35 -11.35
CA ASP A 136 16.49 8.86 -12.69
C ASP A 136 16.49 7.76 -13.77
N GLY A 137 15.58 6.80 -13.65
CA GLY A 137 15.41 5.67 -14.57
C GLY A 137 16.25 4.44 -14.25
N ASP A 138 17.02 4.47 -13.17
CA ASP A 138 17.71 3.28 -12.63
C ASP A 138 16.70 2.36 -11.90
N SER A 139 17.14 1.18 -11.48
CA SER A 139 16.29 0.13 -10.91
C SER A 139 16.81 -0.34 -9.55
N VAL A 140 15.89 -0.77 -8.69
CA VAL A 140 16.21 -1.57 -7.49
C VAL A 140 16.53 -3.01 -7.92
N ILE A 141 17.41 -3.68 -7.16
CA ILE A 141 17.61 -5.12 -7.29
C ILE A 141 16.50 -5.82 -6.50
N TYR A 142 15.59 -6.48 -7.22
CA TYR A 142 14.50 -7.24 -6.65
C TYR A 142 14.88 -8.69 -6.34
N GLY A 143 14.08 -9.37 -5.53
CA GLY A 143 14.29 -10.77 -5.19
C GLY A 143 14.40 -11.70 -6.41
N SER A 144 15.24 -12.72 -6.34
CA SER A 144 15.35 -13.74 -7.40
C SER A 144 14.07 -14.57 -7.50
N ALA A 145 13.57 -14.78 -8.72
CA ALA A 145 12.37 -15.57 -8.97
C ALA A 145 12.42 -16.98 -8.35
N SER A 146 13.59 -17.59 -8.30
CA SER A 146 13.79 -18.94 -7.74
C SER A 146 13.70 -19.01 -6.21
N GLN A 147 13.69 -17.88 -5.50
CA GLN A 147 13.75 -17.84 -4.03
C GLN A 147 12.66 -17.01 -3.38
N LEU A 148 11.68 -16.52 -4.12
CA LEU A 148 10.69 -15.57 -3.63
C LEU A 148 9.95 -16.06 -2.39
N MET A 149 9.43 -17.29 -2.41
CA MET A 149 8.70 -17.85 -1.28
C MET A 149 9.59 -18.06 -0.06
N ALA A 150 10.79 -18.62 -0.27
CA ALA A 150 11.73 -18.84 0.83
C ALA A 150 12.16 -17.51 1.48
N THR A 151 12.39 -16.46 0.68
CA THR A 151 12.74 -15.13 1.20
C THR A 151 11.57 -14.52 1.97
N LEU A 152 10.35 -14.62 1.44
CA LEU A 152 9.15 -14.10 2.12
C LEU A 152 8.93 -14.81 3.48
N GLU A 153 9.03 -16.13 3.52
CA GLU A 153 8.87 -16.92 4.75
C GLU A 153 9.98 -16.57 5.77
N TYR A 154 11.21 -16.38 5.30
CA TYR A 154 12.32 -15.97 6.14
C TYR A 154 12.08 -14.60 6.77
N ASP A 155 11.71 -13.58 5.98
CA ASP A 155 11.49 -12.23 6.48
C ASP A 155 10.32 -12.19 7.47
N ILE A 156 9.20 -12.85 7.15
CA ILE A 156 8.04 -12.96 8.05
C ILE A 156 8.42 -13.69 9.36
N SER A 157 9.19 -14.78 9.29
CA SER A 157 9.59 -15.52 10.49
C SER A 157 10.57 -14.73 11.36
N THR A 158 11.48 -13.99 10.74
CA THR A 158 12.43 -13.10 11.41
C THR A 158 11.71 -11.99 12.14
N GLU A 159 10.74 -11.35 11.48
CA GLU A 159 9.91 -10.31 12.09
C GLU A 159 9.06 -10.86 13.24
N LYS A 160 8.49 -12.05 13.13
CA LYS A 160 7.77 -12.70 14.23
C LYS A 160 8.63 -12.93 15.47
N ALA A 161 9.91 -13.21 15.27
CA ALA A 161 10.87 -13.45 16.34
C ALA A 161 11.45 -12.15 16.93
N PHE A 162 11.20 -11.01 16.29
CA PHE A 162 11.75 -9.74 16.72
C PHE A 162 11.11 -9.26 18.04
N ASN A 163 11.95 -8.78 18.94
CA ASN A 163 11.52 -8.34 20.25
C ASN A 163 11.50 -6.81 20.35
N TYR A 164 10.32 -6.24 20.32
CA TYR A 164 10.09 -4.80 20.47
C TYR A 164 10.24 -4.27 21.90
N LYS A 165 10.34 -5.16 22.91
CA LYS A 165 10.36 -4.75 24.32
C LYS A 165 11.62 -3.96 24.66
N GLY A 166 11.44 -2.79 25.22
CA GLY A 166 12.52 -1.92 25.68
C GLY A 166 13.12 -1.00 24.61
N LEU A 167 12.62 -1.08 23.38
CA LEU A 167 13.04 -0.16 22.33
C LEU A 167 12.36 1.20 22.48
N SER A 168 13.08 2.27 22.16
CA SER A 168 12.50 3.58 21.95
C SER A 168 11.62 3.59 20.69
N MET A 169 10.72 4.57 20.58
CA MET A 169 9.84 4.69 19.42
C MET A 169 10.65 4.93 18.13
N ASP A 170 11.75 5.67 18.19
CA ASP A 170 12.62 5.86 17.02
C ASP A 170 13.27 4.54 16.55
N GLU A 171 13.69 3.68 17.49
CA GLU A 171 14.22 2.34 17.16
C GLU A 171 13.13 1.44 16.57
N VAL A 172 11.91 1.50 17.10
CA VAL A 172 10.75 0.77 16.54
C VAL A 172 10.46 1.24 15.12
N ILE A 173 10.39 2.55 14.88
CA ILE A 173 10.13 3.11 13.55
C ILE A 173 11.24 2.74 12.56
N HIS A 174 12.49 2.83 12.97
CA HIS A 174 13.62 2.42 12.14
C HIS A 174 13.55 0.93 11.76
N HIS A 175 13.23 0.07 12.72
CA HIS A 175 13.04 -1.36 12.46
C HIS A 175 11.87 -1.62 11.51
N LEU A 176 10.71 -1.01 11.75
CA LEU A 176 9.52 -1.14 10.89
C LEU A 176 9.79 -0.64 9.46
N ALA A 177 10.55 0.45 9.30
CA ALA A 177 10.96 0.95 8.00
C ALA A 177 11.85 -0.07 7.24
N LYS A 178 12.80 -0.69 7.94
CA LYS A 178 13.62 -1.77 7.37
C LYS A 178 12.79 -2.98 6.99
N PHE A 179 11.91 -3.42 7.89
CA PHE A 179 11.06 -4.58 7.62
C PHE A 179 10.17 -4.35 6.39
N VAL A 180 9.41 -3.26 6.34
CA VAL A 180 8.48 -3.02 5.22
C VAL A 180 9.21 -2.80 3.91
N SER A 181 10.40 -2.17 3.92
CA SER A 181 11.19 -1.99 2.70
C SER A 181 11.79 -3.30 2.19
N GLY A 182 12.27 -4.18 3.08
CA GLY A 182 12.74 -5.52 2.73
C GLY A 182 11.61 -6.37 2.15
N LEU A 183 10.46 -6.42 2.82
CA LEU A 183 9.27 -7.12 2.35
C LEU A 183 8.86 -6.67 0.93
N TRP A 184 8.82 -5.36 0.68
CA TRP A 184 8.52 -4.81 -0.63
C TRP A 184 9.57 -5.17 -1.68
N GLN A 185 10.87 -5.18 -1.31
CA GLN A 185 11.98 -5.48 -2.23
C GLN A 185 11.93 -6.90 -2.79
N ILE A 186 11.37 -7.86 -2.05
CA ILE A 186 11.18 -9.23 -2.57
C ILE A 186 10.40 -9.17 -3.88
N HIS A 187 9.38 -8.31 -3.96
CA HIS A 187 8.58 -8.04 -5.16
C HIS A 187 8.05 -9.33 -5.78
N ILE A 188 7.32 -10.12 -4.97
CA ILE A 188 6.99 -11.51 -5.30
C ILE A 188 5.96 -11.65 -6.44
N PHE A 189 5.22 -10.59 -6.76
CA PHE A 189 4.21 -10.59 -7.82
C PHE A 189 4.69 -9.82 -9.05
N GLY A 190 4.05 -10.04 -10.20
CA GLY A 190 4.31 -9.28 -11.42
C GLY A 190 3.91 -7.81 -11.26
N GLU A 191 2.71 -7.56 -10.73
CA GLU A 191 2.15 -6.23 -10.47
C GLU A 191 1.50 -6.17 -9.09
N GLY A 192 1.07 -4.99 -8.61
CA GLY A 192 0.31 -4.82 -7.36
C GLY A 192 1.11 -4.94 -6.06
N ASN A 193 2.44 -5.10 -6.12
CA ASN A 193 3.28 -5.32 -4.92
C ASN A 193 3.16 -4.19 -3.89
N THR A 194 3.17 -2.92 -4.31
CA THR A 194 3.12 -1.78 -3.37
C THR A 194 1.79 -1.72 -2.63
N ARG A 195 0.66 -1.90 -3.32
CA ARG A 195 -0.67 -1.91 -2.71
C ARG A 195 -0.82 -3.09 -1.74
N THR A 196 -0.38 -4.28 -2.13
CA THR A 196 -0.37 -5.46 -1.25
C THR A 196 0.48 -5.24 -0.01
N THR A 197 1.71 -4.74 -0.18
CA THR A 197 2.62 -4.44 0.95
C THR A 197 2.00 -3.42 1.91
N ALA A 198 1.40 -2.35 1.39
CA ALA A 198 0.77 -1.32 2.21
C ALA A 198 -0.40 -1.90 3.04
N VAL A 199 -1.31 -2.65 2.42
CA VAL A 199 -2.46 -3.27 3.10
C VAL A 199 -1.99 -4.26 4.17
N PHE A 200 -1.06 -5.15 3.84
CA PHE A 200 -0.49 -6.10 4.80
C PHE A 200 0.19 -5.38 5.97
N PHE A 201 0.98 -4.36 5.68
CA PHE A 201 1.71 -3.60 6.68
C PHE A 201 0.78 -2.81 7.62
N ILE A 202 -0.27 -2.17 7.10
CA ILE A 202 -1.31 -1.51 7.91
C ILE A 202 -1.95 -2.51 8.88
N LYS A 203 -2.34 -3.69 8.39
CA LYS A 203 -2.91 -4.76 9.23
C LYS A 203 -1.93 -5.22 10.29
N TYR A 204 -0.66 -5.37 9.93
CA TYR A 204 0.40 -5.74 10.87
C TYR A 204 0.58 -4.68 11.97
N LEU A 205 0.68 -3.40 11.60
CA LEU A 205 0.82 -2.29 12.57
C LEU A 205 -0.32 -2.28 13.59
N ARG A 206 -1.55 -2.57 13.15
CA ARG A 206 -2.70 -2.69 14.06
C ARG A 206 -2.54 -3.83 15.07
N THR A 207 -1.91 -4.95 14.69
CA THR A 207 -1.62 -6.04 15.66
C THR A 207 -0.56 -5.64 16.69
N LEU A 208 0.30 -4.68 16.37
CA LEU A 208 1.25 -4.09 17.31
C LEU A 208 0.63 -3.00 18.19
N GLY A 209 -0.65 -2.69 18.01
CA GLY A 209 -1.39 -1.69 18.78
C GLY A 209 -1.30 -0.26 18.26
N PHE A 210 -0.77 -0.05 17.07
CA PHE A 210 -0.72 1.28 16.45
C PHE A 210 -2.07 1.68 15.86
N ASP A 211 -2.44 2.93 16.05
CA ASP A 211 -3.50 3.57 15.28
C ASP A 211 -2.98 3.93 13.88
N THR A 212 -3.68 3.46 12.86
CA THR A 212 -3.36 3.72 11.45
C THR A 212 -4.52 4.44 10.75
N SER A 213 -5.37 5.11 11.51
CA SER A 213 -6.59 5.76 11.01
C SER A 213 -6.35 7.13 10.38
N ASN A 214 -5.13 7.69 10.51
CA ASN A 214 -4.82 8.95 9.85
C ASN A 214 -4.67 8.79 8.33
N ASP A 215 -4.84 9.88 7.58
CA ASP A 215 -4.91 9.87 6.13
C ASP A 215 -3.56 9.96 5.40
N VAL A 216 -2.45 9.57 6.04
CA VAL A 216 -1.11 9.70 5.44
C VAL A 216 -0.97 8.85 4.17
N PHE A 217 -1.53 7.63 4.15
CA PHE A 217 -1.57 6.83 2.92
C PHE A 217 -2.48 7.46 1.85
N ALA A 218 -3.59 8.05 2.26
CA ALA A 218 -4.51 8.70 1.33
C ALA A 218 -3.89 9.86 0.56
N THR A 219 -2.97 10.59 1.20
CA THR A 219 -2.39 11.82 0.65
C THR A 219 -0.96 11.65 0.16
N HIS A 220 -0.25 10.62 0.62
CA HIS A 220 1.18 10.42 0.38
C HIS A 220 1.57 9.00 -0.05
N SER A 221 0.66 8.26 -0.70
CA SER A 221 0.95 6.89 -1.17
C SER A 221 2.06 6.85 -2.22
N TRP A 222 2.12 7.84 -3.12
CA TRP A 222 3.23 8.00 -4.06
C TRP A 222 4.57 8.27 -3.35
N TYR A 223 4.56 9.08 -2.28
CA TYR A 223 5.73 9.27 -1.45
C TYR A 223 6.19 7.95 -0.81
N PHE A 224 5.26 7.20 -0.21
CA PHE A 224 5.56 5.90 0.38
C PHE A 224 6.23 4.94 -0.62
N ARG A 225 5.69 4.84 -1.84
CA ARG A 225 6.30 4.04 -2.91
C ARG A 225 7.74 4.47 -3.22
N ASN A 226 7.98 5.75 -3.39
CA ASN A 226 9.31 6.28 -3.68
C ASN A 226 10.29 6.09 -2.50
N ALA A 227 9.79 6.17 -1.27
CA ALA A 227 10.59 5.92 -0.07
C ALA A 227 11.02 4.45 0.04
N LEU A 228 10.14 3.49 -0.35
CA LEU A 228 10.50 2.07 -0.49
C LEU A 228 11.62 1.85 -1.52
N VAL A 229 11.53 2.53 -2.65
CA VAL A 229 12.59 2.50 -3.69
C VAL A 229 13.92 3.02 -3.11
N ARG A 230 13.91 4.19 -2.44
CA ARG A 230 15.13 4.79 -1.87
C ARG A 230 15.76 3.96 -0.76
N ALA A 231 14.93 3.25 0.02
CA ALA A 231 15.41 2.35 1.07
C ALA A 231 16.16 1.13 0.53
N ASN A 232 15.97 0.79 -0.76
CA ASN A 232 16.53 -0.41 -1.39
C ASN A 232 17.51 -0.11 -2.55
N TYR A 233 17.95 1.15 -2.69
CA TYR A 233 18.83 1.52 -3.80
C TYR A 233 20.19 2.02 -3.32
N THR A 234 21.26 1.36 -3.79
CA THR A 234 22.67 1.76 -3.58
C THR A 234 23.40 1.79 -4.92
N ASN A 235 24.10 2.89 -5.19
CA ASN A 235 25.00 3.03 -6.31
C ASN A 235 26.30 3.69 -5.84
N LEU A 236 27.29 2.86 -5.49
CA LEU A 236 28.55 3.33 -4.92
C LEU A 236 29.36 4.20 -5.89
N GLN A 237 29.23 3.97 -7.21
CA GLN A 237 29.92 4.78 -8.22
C GLN A 237 29.41 6.22 -8.25
N LYS A 238 28.13 6.42 -7.94
CA LYS A 238 27.48 7.74 -7.82
C LYS A 238 27.48 8.29 -6.37
N GLY A 239 28.08 7.56 -5.42
CA GLY A 239 28.04 7.94 -4.00
C GLY A 239 26.65 7.86 -3.36
N ILE A 240 25.74 7.09 -3.93
CA ILE A 240 24.35 6.96 -3.47
C ILE A 240 24.26 5.74 -2.57
N HIS A 241 23.71 5.92 -1.37
CA HIS A 241 23.45 4.85 -0.40
C HIS A 241 21.94 4.66 -0.20
N ALA A 242 21.53 3.45 0.08
CA ALA A 242 20.20 3.15 0.57
C ALA A 242 19.95 3.88 1.89
N THR A 243 18.73 4.43 2.06
CA THR A 243 18.34 5.13 3.29
C THR A 243 16.88 4.89 3.61
N THR A 244 16.59 4.59 4.89
CA THR A 244 15.22 4.46 5.42
C THR A 244 14.63 5.78 5.93
N GLU A 245 15.38 6.86 5.94
CA GLU A 245 14.98 8.16 6.51
C GLU A 245 13.64 8.67 5.98
N TYR A 246 13.40 8.50 4.68
CA TYR A 246 12.13 8.90 4.07
C TYR A 246 10.95 8.03 4.54
N LEU A 247 11.15 6.72 4.67
CA LEU A 247 10.14 5.83 5.26
C LEU A 247 9.93 6.14 6.74
N GLU A 248 10.98 6.43 7.48
CA GLU A 248 10.88 6.81 8.89
C GLU A 248 10.09 8.12 9.05
N ALA A 249 10.30 9.12 8.19
CA ALA A 249 9.51 10.36 8.20
C ALA A 249 8.02 10.07 7.91
N PHE A 250 7.73 9.21 6.94
CA PHE A 250 6.37 8.75 6.66
C PHE A 250 5.73 8.04 7.86
N LEU A 251 6.45 7.10 8.48
CA LEU A 251 5.97 6.35 9.64
C LEU A 251 5.80 7.24 10.86
N LYS A 252 6.67 8.23 11.09
CA LYS A 252 6.52 9.21 12.17
C LYS A 252 5.25 10.04 12.01
N ASN A 253 4.94 10.47 10.79
CA ASN A 253 3.69 11.17 10.52
C ASN A 253 2.50 10.25 10.79
N MET A 254 2.56 8.99 10.32
CA MET A 254 1.47 8.04 10.44
C MET A 254 1.25 7.57 11.89
N LEU A 255 2.32 7.21 12.61
CA LEU A 255 2.21 6.55 13.91
C LEU A 255 2.27 7.52 15.11
N LEU A 256 2.90 8.68 14.93
CA LEU A 256 3.13 9.66 16.00
C LEU A 256 2.41 11.00 15.74
N GLY A 257 1.70 11.14 14.62
CA GLY A 257 1.04 12.38 14.24
C GLY A 257 2.00 13.56 14.02
N GLN A 258 3.26 13.27 13.67
CA GLN A 258 4.21 14.32 13.30
C GLN A 258 3.86 14.92 11.92
N GLU A 259 4.37 16.12 11.66
CA GLU A 259 4.13 16.86 10.41
C GLU A 259 5.43 17.02 9.61
N ASN A 260 6.18 15.92 9.41
CA ASN A 260 7.36 15.96 8.54
C ASN A 260 6.92 16.25 7.11
N GLU A 261 7.69 17.06 6.38
CA GLU A 261 7.45 17.31 4.97
C GLU A 261 7.70 16.04 4.15
N LEU A 262 6.68 15.56 3.43
CA LEU A 262 6.73 14.37 2.58
C LEU A 262 6.80 14.77 1.10
N SER A 263 8.02 15.11 0.64
CA SER A 263 8.28 15.50 -0.73
C SER A 263 9.05 14.45 -1.53
N SER A 264 8.42 13.86 -2.53
CA SER A 264 9.08 12.87 -3.40
C SER A 264 10.26 13.45 -4.19
N ARG A 265 10.29 14.76 -4.42
CA ARG A 265 11.41 15.42 -5.12
C ARG A 265 12.71 15.40 -4.29
N GLN A 266 12.62 15.45 -2.97
CA GLN A 266 13.79 15.37 -2.09
C GLN A 266 14.48 13.99 -2.13
N MET A 267 13.75 12.95 -2.52
CA MET A 267 14.28 11.59 -2.67
C MET A 267 15.03 11.36 -3.98
N ARG A 268 14.80 12.25 -4.98
CA ARG A 268 15.33 12.02 -6.31
C ARG A 268 16.85 12.04 -6.32
N VAL A 269 17.45 10.97 -6.85
CA VAL A 269 18.88 10.94 -7.11
C VAL A 269 19.15 11.67 -8.43
N GLU A 270 20.00 12.71 -8.40
CA GLU A 270 20.40 13.37 -9.63
C GLU A 270 21.53 12.55 -10.27
N SER A 271 21.39 12.26 -11.55
CA SER A 271 22.52 11.78 -12.34
C SER A 271 23.55 12.90 -12.36
N GLY A 272 24.67 12.72 -11.68
CA GLY A 272 25.77 13.69 -11.74
C GLY A 272 26.06 14.02 -13.22
N ARG A 273 25.98 15.32 -13.54
CA ARG A 273 26.41 15.86 -14.84
C ARG A 273 27.91 15.74 -14.98
#